data_9e3358162df11586d9ede67a28d9125b
#
_entry.id   9e3358162df11586d9ede67a28d9125b
#
_cell.length_a   1.000
_cell.length_b   1.000
_cell.length_c   1.000
_cell.angle_alpha   90.00
_cell.angle_beta   90.00
_cell.angle_gamma   90.00
#
_symmetry.space_group_name_H-M   'P 1'
#
loop_
_entity.id
_entity.type
_entity.pdbx_description
1 polymer ?
#
loop_
_entity_poly.entity_id
_entity_poly.type
_entity_poly.pdbx_seq_one_letter_code
_entity_poly.pdbx_strand_id
1 'polypeptide(L)'
;MKAADIAAAMSLEALRGTRTAFDERISRVRPHPGQLATCSNLLRLTADSKIMESHEHCEKVQDAYSLRCVPQVHGASKDAVRRILETLEIEMNSATDNPLIFPDTGEVISGGNFHGQPVALGMDYLKTALAEIGSISERRINRMLDAHLSDLPPFLTAYPGVDSGLMITQYTAAALVSENKVLAHPACVDSIPTSANQEDHVSMGTIAARQAREILENVRHVVAIEMLVATQGLDFLRPLAP
;
A
#
# COMPACT_ATOMS: atom_id res chain seq x y z
N MET A 1 -4.01 5.27 -1.04
CA MET A 1 -4.62 4.16 -1.82
C MET A 1 -4.93 4.52 -3.27
N LYS A 2 -5.68 5.62 -3.59
CA LYS A 2 -5.97 6.00 -4.99
C LYS A 2 -4.70 6.24 -5.82
N ALA A 3 -3.73 6.99 -5.29
CA ALA A 3 -2.45 7.23 -5.98
C ALA A 3 -1.68 5.93 -6.30
N ALA A 4 -1.75 4.93 -5.41
CA ALA A 4 -1.13 3.63 -5.65
C ALA A 4 -1.80 2.87 -6.82
N ASP A 5 -3.14 2.96 -6.96
CA ASP A 5 -3.83 2.36 -8.11
C ASP A 5 -3.45 3.09 -9.42
N ILE A 6 -3.30 4.42 -9.40
CA ILE A 6 -2.86 5.20 -10.56
C ILE A 6 -1.43 4.82 -10.94
N ALA A 7 -0.51 4.78 -9.98
CA ALA A 7 0.88 4.37 -10.23
C ALA A 7 0.96 2.95 -10.82
N ALA A 8 0.15 2.03 -10.28
CA ALA A 8 0.09 0.66 -10.79
C ALA A 8 -0.47 0.59 -12.23
N ALA A 9 -1.47 1.40 -12.58
CA ALA A 9 -1.99 1.49 -13.94
C ALA A 9 -0.92 2.04 -14.91
N MET A 10 -0.22 3.12 -14.52
CA MET A 10 0.89 3.68 -15.31
C MET A 10 2.01 2.66 -15.52
N SER A 11 2.38 1.92 -14.46
CA SER A 11 3.39 0.85 -14.55
C SER A 11 2.94 -0.31 -15.43
N LEU A 12 1.65 -0.68 -15.37
CA LEU A 12 1.07 -1.71 -16.22
C LEU A 12 1.22 -1.35 -17.70
N GLU A 13 0.90 -0.11 -18.05
CA GLU A 13 1.03 0.40 -19.41
C GLU A 13 2.49 0.50 -19.86
N ALA A 14 3.36 1.10 -19.03
CA ALA A 14 4.79 1.20 -19.34
C ALA A 14 5.45 -0.17 -19.61
N LEU A 15 5.02 -1.20 -18.88
CA LEU A 15 5.49 -2.58 -19.02
C LEU A 15 4.70 -3.40 -20.05
N ARG A 16 3.75 -2.78 -20.76
CA ARG A 16 2.87 -3.46 -21.71
C ARG A 16 2.27 -4.74 -21.12
N GLY A 17 1.65 -4.60 -19.93
CA GLY A 17 0.95 -5.68 -19.24
C GLY A 17 -0.48 -5.86 -19.77
N THR A 18 -1.16 -6.95 -19.40
CA THR A 18 -2.50 -7.26 -19.88
C THR A 18 -3.59 -6.86 -18.90
N ARG A 19 -4.72 -6.39 -19.43
CA ARG A 19 -5.96 -6.13 -18.65
C ARG A 19 -6.73 -7.40 -18.28
N THR A 20 -6.42 -8.54 -18.92
CA THR A 20 -7.15 -9.79 -18.72
C THR A 20 -7.17 -10.24 -17.26
N ALA A 21 -6.10 -9.97 -16.50
CA ALA A 21 -6.02 -10.27 -15.06
C ALA A 21 -7.02 -9.46 -14.20
N PHE A 22 -7.63 -8.42 -14.75
CA PHE A 22 -8.59 -7.54 -14.09
C PHE A 22 -10.04 -7.78 -14.54
N ASP A 23 -10.31 -8.85 -15.27
CA ASP A 23 -11.68 -9.21 -15.64
C ASP A 23 -12.55 -9.31 -14.39
N GLU A 24 -13.69 -8.62 -14.39
CA GLU A 24 -14.58 -8.55 -13.24
C GLU A 24 -15.03 -9.92 -12.73
N ARG A 25 -15.13 -10.91 -13.61
CA ARG A 25 -15.51 -12.29 -13.25
C ARG A 25 -14.53 -12.89 -12.24
N ILE A 26 -13.23 -12.57 -12.37
CA ILE A 26 -12.19 -13.02 -11.43
C ILE A 26 -12.45 -12.46 -10.03
N SER A 27 -12.78 -11.18 -9.93
CA SER A 27 -13.06 -10.54 -8.64
C SER A 27 -14.42 -10.96 -8.07
N ARG A 28 -15.42 -11.24 -8.90
CA ARG A 28 -16.75 -11.69 -8.45
C ARG A 28 -16.74 -13.08 -7.80
N VAL A 29 -15.88 -13.99 -8.24
CA VAL A 29 -15.75 -15.32 -7.60
C VAL A 29 -14.93 -15.31 -6.32
N ARG A 30 -14.28 -14.17 -6.00
CA ARG A 30 -13.56 -13.91 -4.74
C ARG A 30 -13.86 -12.48 -4.26
N PRO A 31 -15.07 -12.20 -3.74
CA PRO A 31 -15.67 -10.88 -3.68
C PRO A 31 -15.21 -10.05 -2.47
N HIS A 32 -13.90 -9.88 -2.27
CA HIS A 32 -13.36 -8.91 -1.32
C HIS A 32 -13.62 -7.49 -1.83
N PRO A 33 -14.27 -6.61 -1.06
CA PRO A 33 -14.66 -5.28 -1.53
C PRO A 33 -13.50 -4.43 -2.03
N GLY A 34 -12.35 -4.50 -1.36
CA GLY A 34 -11.14 -3.78 -1.79
C GLY A 34 -10.58 -4.32 -3.11
N GLN A 35 -10.65 -5.65 -3.34
CA GLN A 35 -10.24 -6.26 -4.61
C GLN A 35 -11.15 -5.80 -5.76
N LEU A 36 -12.48 -5.84 -5.57
CA LEU A 36 -13.46 -5.34 -6.54
C LEU A 36 -13.21 -3.86 -6.89
N ALA A 37 -13.00 -3.02 -5.88
CA ALA A 37 -12.73 -1.60 -6.07
C ALA A 37 -11.43 -1.35 -6.84
N THR A 38 -10.36 -2.09 -6.53
CA THR A 38 -9.08 -1.95 -7.23
C THR A 38 -9.18 -2.42 -8.68
N CYS A 39 -9.83 -3.55 -8.92
CA CYS A 39 -10.09 -4.08 -10.26
C CYS A 39 -10.83 -3.05 -11.12
N SER A 40 -11.94 -2.49 -10.63
CA SER A 40 -12.71 -1.45 -11.30
C SER A 40 -11.86 -0.20 -11.59
N ASN A 41 -11.02 0.24 -10.65
CA ASN A 41 -10.13 1.38 -10.86
C ASN A 41 -9.13 1.13 -12.00
N LEU A 42 -8.47 -0.02 -12.02
CA LEU A 42 -7.49 -0.37 -13.05
C LEU A 42 -8.14 -0.45 -14.44
N LEU A 43 -9.31 -1.09 -14.56
CA LEU A 43 -10.05 -1.17 -15.82
C LEU A 43 -10.45 0.22 -16.35
N ARG A 44 -10.86 1.13 -15.46
CA ARG A 44 -11.20 2.51 -15.82
C ARG A 44 -9.98 3.35 -16.20
N LEU A 45 -8.88 3.20 -15.48
CA LEU A 45 -7.65 3.95 -15.73
C LEU A 45 -6.97 3.55 -17.04
N THR A 46 -7.15 2.30 -17.48
CA THR A 46 -6.58 1.79 -18.73
C THR A 46 -7.61 1.67 -19.86
N ALA A 47 -8.77 2.32 -19.71
CA ALA A 47 -9.78 2.35 -20.77
C ALA A 47 -9.26 3.15 -21.97
N ASP A 48 -9.55 2.66 -23.17
CA ASP A 48 -9.20 3.32 -24.44
C ASP A 48 -7.70 3.56 -24.69
N SER A 49 -6.82 2.90 -23.90
CA SER A 49 -5.38 3.01 -24.03
C SER A 49 -4.88 2.37 -25.33
N LYS A 50 -4.16 3.16 -26.14
CA LYS A 50 -3.50 2.68 -27.36
C LYS A 50 -2.30 1.78 -27.08
N ILE A 51 -1.68 1.94 -25.92
CA ILE A 51 -0.62 1.04 -25.46
C ILE A 51 -1.22 -0.34 -25.21
N MET A 52 -2.36 -0.44 -24.49
CA MET A 52 -3.04 -1.72 -24.25
C MET A 52 -3.46 -2.41 -25.55
N GLU A 53 -4.04 -1.68 -26.50
CA GLU A 53 -4.43 -2.20 -27.82
C GLU A 53 -3.22 -2.72 -28.61
N SER A 54 -2.07 -2.07 -28.52
CA SER A 54 -0.87 -2.36 -29.31
C SER A 54 -0.28 -3.77 -29.09
N HIS A 55 -0.61 -4.41 -27.96
CA HIS A 55 -0.06 -5.73 -27.62
C HIS A 55 -1.13 -6.74 -27.15
N GLU A 56 -2.37 -6.53 -27.55
CA GLU A 56 -3.51 -7.41 -27.18
C GLU A 56 -3.27 -8.88 -27.55
N HIS A 57 -2.48 -9.14 -28.59
CA HIS A 57 -2.11 -10.47 -29.08
C HIS A 57 -0.66 -10.84 -28.84
N CYS A 58 -0.03 -10.29 -27.79
CA CYS A 58 1.38 -10.60 -27.49
C CYS A 58 1.57 -12.06 -27.03
N GLU A 59 2.80 -12.58 -27.19
CA GLU A 59 3.16 -13.94 -26.82
C GLU A 59 3.34 -14.16 -25.30
N LYS A 60 3.23 -13.10 -24.48
CA LYS A 60 3.36 -13.20 -23.02
C LYS A 60 2.21 -14.01 -22.45
N VAL A 61 2.51 -15.18 -21.87
CA VAL A 61 1.49 -16.03 -21.25
C VAL A 61 0.89 -15.36 -19.99
N GLN A 62 1.70 -14.72 -19.17
CA GLN A 62 1.28 -14.08 -17.93
C GLN A 62 2.22 -12.92 -17.56
N ASP A 63 1.64 -11.86 -16.96
CA ASP A 63 2.42 -10.81 -16.31
C ASP A 63 2.98 -11.26 -14.96
N ALA A 64 3.99 -10.54 -14.48
CA ALA A 64 4.52 -10.70 -13.13
C ALA A 64 3.45 -10.41 -12.06
N TYR A 65 3.60 -11.00 -10.88
CA TYR A 65 2.66 -10.80 -9.77
C TYR A 65 2.52 -9.34 -9.35
N SER A 66 3.59 -8.56 -9.45
CA SER A 66 3.54 -7.12 -9.15
C SER A 66 2.61 -6.32 -10.07
N LEU A 67 2.22 -6.89 -11.21
CA LEU A 67 1.21 -6.35 -12.13
C LEU A 67 -0.12 -7.06 -11.99
N ARG A 68 -0.19 -8.37 -12.25
CA ARG A 68 -1.46 -9.10 -12.30
C ARG A 68 -2.14 -9.30 -10.95
N CYS A 69 -1.40 -9.25 -9.83
CA CYS A 69 -1.95 -9.39 -8.48
C CYS A 69 -2.25 -8.06 -7.78
N VAL A 70 -2.18 -6.92 -8.49
CA VAL A 70 -2.51 -5.60 -7.92
C VAL A 70 -3.89 -5.58 -7.26
N PRO A 71 -4.98 -6.13 -7.86
CA PRO A 71 -6.28 -6.13 -7.20
C PRO A 71 -6.29 -6.87 -5.87
N GLN A 72 -5.58 -7.98 -5.75
CA GLN A 72 -5.52 -8.78 -4.55
C GLN A 72 -4.72 -8.07 -3.44
N VAL A 73 -3.58 -7.49 -3.77
CA VAL A 73 -2.67 -6.84 -2.80
C VAL A 73 -3.22 -5.48 -2.37
N HIS A 74 -3.50 -4.58 -3.32
CA HIS A 74 -4.07 -3.27 -3.00
C HIS A 74 -5.46 -3.40 -2.35
N GLY A 75 -6.25 -4.38 -2.80
CA GLY A 75 -7.56 -4.68 -2.25
C GLY A 75 -7.50 -5.08 -0.79
N ALA A 76 -6.60 -6.00 -0.43
CA ALA A 76 -6.41 -6.41 0.96
C ALA A 76 -6.02 -5.22 1.85
N SER A 77 -5.11 -4.36 1.39
CA SER A 77 -4.73 -3.15 2.12
C SER A 77 -5.89 -2.14 2.25
N LYS A 78 -6.74 -1.98 1.24
CA LYS A 78 -7.95 -1.15 1.31
C LYS A 78 -8.95 -1.67 2.34
N ASP A 79 -9.14 -3.00 2.37
CA ASP A 79 -10.05 -3.62 3.33
C ASP A 79 -9.53 -3.50 4.77
N ALA A 80 -8.20 -3.61 4.97
CA ALA A 80 -7.55 -3.33 6.25
C ALA A 80 -7.80 -1.89 6.70
N VAL A 81 -7.55 -0.91 5.84
CA VAL A 81 -7.78 0.52 6.15
C VAL A 81 -9.24 0.78 6.53
N ARG A 82 -10.21 0.21 5.80
CA ARG A 82 -11.63 0.35 6.12
C ARG A 82 -11.94 -0.17 7.53
N ARG A 83 -11.46 -1.36 7.88
CA ARG A 83 -11.70 -1.96 9.21
C ARG A 83 -11.07 -1.14 10.34
N ILE A 84 -9.91 -0.53 10.09
CA ILE A 84 -9.26 0.34 11.06
C ILE A 84 -10.04 1.64 11.23
N LEU A 85 -10.58 2.23 10.17
CA LEU A 85 -11.44 3.40 10.25
C LEU A 85 -12.70 3.13 11.08
N GLU A 86 -13.35 1.97 10.91
CA GLU A 86 -14.49 1.54 11.74
C GLU A 86 -14.12 1.49 13.24
N THR A 87 -12.94 0.97 13.57
CA THR A 87 -12.42 0.94 14.95
C THR A 87 -12.21 2.36 15.49
N LEU A 88 -11.57 3.23 14.70
CA LEU A 88 -11.30 4.61 15.11
C LEU A 88 -12.57 5.43 15.28
N GLU A 89 -13.60 5.20 14.48
CA GLU A 89 -14.92 5.85 14.62
C GLU A 89 -15.58 5.48 15.95
N ILE A 90 -15.48 4.22 16.37
CA ILE A 90 -15.97 3.77 17.69
C ILE A 90 -15.18 4.48 18.80
N GLU A 91 -13.87 4.46 18.75
CA GLU A 91 -13.00 5.06 19.79
C GLU A 91 -13.22 6.58 19.91
N MET A 92 -13.36 7.30 18.80
CA MET A 92 -13.62 8.75 18.80
C MET A 92 -14.98 9.14 19.43
N ASN A 93 -15.92 8.20 19.50
CA ASN A 93 -17.25 8.41 20.09
C ASN A 93 -17.42 7.69 21.43
N SER A 94 -16.35 7.16 22.01
CA SER A 94 -16.35 6.40 23.25
C SER A 94 -15.95 7.25 24.45
N ALA A 95 -16.44 6.87 25.61
CA ALA A 95 -15.92 7.35 26.89
C ALA A 95 -14.72 6.47 27.29
N THR A 96 -13.51 7.04 27.19
CA THR A 96 -12.24 6.33 27.33
C THR A 96 -11.46 6.78 28.57
N ASP A 97 -12.10 6.77 29.74
CA ASP A 97 -11.51 7.22 31.01
C ASP A 97 -11.75 6.23 32.13
N ASN A 98 -11.23 6.55 33.31
CA ASN A 98 -11.46 5.86 34.59
C ASN A 98 -11.34 6.84 35.77
N PRO A 99 -12.33 6.87 36.68
CA PRO A 99 -13.59 6.14 36.61
C PRO A 99 -14.60 6.74 35.63
N LEU A 100 -15.57 5.95 35.20
CA LEU A 100 -16.71 6.43 34.42
C LEU A 100 -17.83 6.91 35.37
N ILE A 101 -18.46 8.04 35.01
CA ILE A 101 -19.54 8.66 35.74
C ILE A 101 -20.84 8.49 34.96
N PHE A 102 -21.89 7.96 35.62
CA PHE A 102 -23.22 7.76 35.04
C PHE A 102 -24.20 8.74 35.66
N PRO A 103 -24.44 9.91 35.05
CA PRO A 103 -25.24 10.97 35.67
C PRO A 103 -26.68 10.56 36.00
N ASP A 104 -27.26 9.70 35.19
CA ASP A 104 -28.66 9.26 35.31
C ASP A 104 -28.90 8.43 36.59
N THR A 105 -27.90 7.70 37.06
CA THR A 105 -27.97 6.87 38.27
C THR A 105 -27.16 7.42 39.42
N GLY A 106 -26.28 8.41 39.16
CA GLY A 106 -25.30 8.93 40.13
C GLY A 106 -24.17 7.98 40.46
N GLU A 107 -24.02 6.90 39.69
CA GLU A 107 -22.99 5.88 39.92
C GLU A 107 -21.62 6.32 39.36
N VAL A 108 -20.56 5.94 40.07
CA VAL A 108 -19.17 6.10 39.67
C VAL A 108 -18.53 4.72 39.63
N ILE A 109 -18.15 4.25 38.44
CA ILE A 109 -17.68 2.88 38.24
C ILE A 109 -16.26 2.90 37.74
N SER A 110 -15.35 2.19 38.42
CA SER A 110 -13.98 1.98 37.98
C SER A 110 -13.91 0.81 36.99
N GLY A 111 -13.21 1.02 35.86
CA GLY A 111 -13.10 0.04 34.78
C GLY A 111 -11.83 0.23 33.97
N GLY A 112 -11.75 -0.41 32.81
CA GLY A 112 -10.58 -0.43 31.94
C GLY A 112 -10.74 0.32 30.61
N ASN A 113 -11.73 1.18 30.45
CA ASN A 113 -12.02 1.85 29.17
C ASN A 113 -10.94 2.83 28.69
N PHE A 114 -9.98 3.15 29.54
CA PHE A 114 -8.78 3.91 29.17
C PHE A 114 -7.77 3.09 28.36
N HIS A 115 -7.89 1.76 28.32
CA HIS A 115 -6.88 0.90 27.70
C HIS A 115 -6.95 0.95 26.17
N GLY A 116 -5.93 1.54 25.53
CA GLY A 116 -5.89 1.82 24.10
C GLY A 116 -5.60 0.61 23.20
N GLN A 117 -5.83 -0.62 23.61
CA GLN A 117 -5.52 -1.82 22.84
C GLN A 117 -6.25 -1.88 21.48
N PRO A 118 -7.51 -1.47 21.32
CA PRO A 118 -8.16 -1.48 20.01
C PRO A 118 -7.44 -0.59 19.01
N VAL A 119 -6.98 0.60 19.44
CA VAL A 119 -6.21 1.52 18.60
C VAL A 119 -4.82 0.96 18.30
N ALA A 120 -4.14 0.38 19.29
CA ALA A 120 -2.80 -0.19 19.13
C ALA A 120 -2.78 -1.31 18.07
N LEU A 121 -3.71 -2.27 18.18
CA LEU A 121 -3.88 -3.33 17.18
C LEU A 121 -4.23 -2.79 15.80
N GLY A 122 -5.13 -1.79 15.74
CA GLY A 122 -5.49 -1.11 14.50
C GLY A 122 -4.30 -0.47 13.82
N MET A 123 -3.46 0.26 14.57
CA MET A 123 -2.26 0.92 14.03
C MET A 123 -1.20 -0.08 13.58
N ASP A 124 -0.98 -1.18 14.30
CA ASP A 124 -0.05 -2.23 13.86
C ASP A 124 -0.54 -2.94 12.59
N TYR A 125 -1.85 -3.16 12.47
CA TYR A 125 -2.43 -3.69 11.24
C TYR A 125 -2.30 -2.71 10.07
N LEU A 126 -2.46 -1.39 10.33
CA LEU A 126 -2.23 -0.32 9.35
C LEU A 126 -0.79 -0.31 8.84
N LYS A 127 0.20 -0.47 9.73
CA LYS A 127 1.61 -0.55 9.36
C LYS A 127 1.85 -1.64 8.32
N THR A 128 1.34 -2.83 8.57
CA THR A 128 1.47 -3.98 7.66
C THR A 128 0.81 -3.70 6.32
N ALA A 129 -0.42 -3.19 6.33
CA ALA A 129 -1.17 -2.88 5.11
C ALA A 129 -0.49 -1.81 4.24
N LEU A 130 0.11 -0.79 4.86
CA LEU A 130 0.85 0.26 4.15
C LEU A 130 2.20 -0.26 3.63
N ALA A 131 2.94 -1.05 4.42
CA ALA A 131 4.21 -1.63 4.00
C ALA A 131 4.05 -2.49 2.74
N GLU A 132 2.97 -3.26 2.62
CA GLU A 132 2.66 -4.07 1.41
C GLU A 132 2.44 -3.20 0.17
N ILE A 133 1.79 -2.04 0.28
CA ILE A 133 1.66 -1.10 -0.83
C ILE A 133 3.04 -0.61 -1.30
N GLY A 134 3.92 -0.26 -0.37
CA GLY A 134 5.29 0.12 -0.69
C GLY A 134 6.08 -1.02 -1.34
N SER A 135 5.95 -2.23 -0.81
CA SER A 135 6.65 -3.42 -1.30
C SER A 135 6.28 -3.74 -2.75
N ILE A 136 5.00 -3.85 -3.08
CA ILE A 136 4.56 -4.14 -4.45
C ILE A 136 4.89 -3.01 -5.43
N SER A 137 4.84 -1.75 -4.98
CA SER A 137 5.23 -0.57 -5.75
C SER A 137 6.72 -0.63 -6.13
N GLU A 138 7.59 -0.90 -5.16
CA GLU A 138 9.03 -1.05 -5.41
C GLU A 138 9.34 -2.18 -6.39
N ARG A 139 8.63 -3.30 -6.33
CA ARG A 139 8.79 -4.38 -7.32
C ARG A 139 8.47 -3.93 -8.75
N ARG A 140 7.52 -3.05 -8.95
CA ARG A 140 7.22 -2.47 -10.27
C ARG A 140 8.30 -1.48 -10.71
N ILE A 141 8.81 -0.64 -9.80
CA ILE A 141 9.95 0.25 -10.06
C ILE A 141 11.16 -0.56 -10.53
N ASN A 142 11.54 -1.58 -9.76
CA ASN A 142 12.66 -2.47 -10.12
C ASN A 142 12.46 -3.08 -11.51
N ARG A 143 11.24 -3.58 -11.80
CA ARG A 143 10.96 -4.20 -13.10
C ARG A 143 11.10 -3.23 -14.27
N MET A 144 10.63 -1.98 -14.14
CA MET A 144 10.75 -0.99 -15.20
C MET A 144 12.19 -0.57 -15.49
N LEU A 145 13.05 -0.57 -14.47
CA LEU A 145 14.45 -0.15 -14.57
C LEU A 145 15.40 -1.26 -15.01
N ASP A 146 14.94 -2.52 -15.00
CA ASP A 146 15.71 -3.69 -15.44
C ASP A 146 15.30 -4.11 -16.85
N ALA A 147 16.21 -3.93 -17.82
CA ALA A 147 15.98 -4.30 -19.21
C ALA A 147 15.75 -5.81 -19.44
N HIS A 148 16.19 -6.68 -18.52
CA HIS A 148 15.92 -8.12 -18.60
C HIS A 148 14.50 -8.49 -18.14
N LEU A 149 13.82 -7.56 -17.41
CA LEU A 149 12.48 -7.77 -16.86
C LEU A 149 11.42 -6.94 -17.59
N SER A 150 11.85 -6.00 -18.43
CA SER A 150 11.00 -5.12 -19.22
C SER A 150 11.53 -5.04 -20.66
N ASP A 151 10.72 -4.57 -21.58
CA ASP A 151 11.16 -4.25 -22.95
C ASP A 151 11.61 -2.77 -23.06
N LEU A 152 11.99 -2.15 -21.93
CA LEU A 152 12.42 -0.77 -21.82
C LEU A 152 13.95 -0.68 -21.77
N PRO A 153 14.53 0.46 -22.14
CA PRO A 153 15.98 0.66 -22.00
C PRO A 153 16.43 0.56 -20.54
N PRO A 154 17.67 0.05 -20.28
CA PRO A 154 18.21 -0.03 -18.93
C PRO A 154 18.13 1.32 -18.22
N PHE A 155 17.63 1.33 -16.98
CA PHE A 155 17.48 2.52 -16.15
C PHE A 155 16.67 3.66 -16.79
N LEU A 156 15.88 3.36 -17.83
CA LEU A 156 15.07 4.31 -18.60
C LEU A 156 15.88 5.50 -19.15
N THR A 157 17.06 5.21 -19.70
CA THR A 157 17.88 6.18 -20.42
C THR A 157 18.07 5.80 -21.86
N ALA A 158 18.17 6.80 -22.77
CA ALA A 158 18.52 6.58 -24.17
C ALA A 158 20.01 6.27 -24.37
N TYR A 159 20.85 6.52 -23.36
CA TYR A 159 22.31 6.40 -23.45
C TYR A 159 22.87 5.53 -22.31
N PRO A 160 22.44 4.25 -22.19
CA PRO A 160 22.91 3.38 -21.12
C PRO A 160 24.43 3.18 -21.21
N GLY A 161 25.09 3.28 -20.06
CA GLY A 161 26.55 3.22 -19.97
C GLY A 161 27.26 4.59 -20.07
N VAL A 162 26.59 5.60 -20.65
CA VAL A 162 27.04 7.00 -20.62
C VAL A 162 26.44 7.72 -19.42
N ASP A 163 25.15 7.53 -19.19
CA ASP A 163 24.47 7.99 -17.99
C ASP A 163 23.75 6.83 -17.27
N SER A 164 23.36 7.07 -16.04
CA SER A 164 22.71 6.07 -15.19
C SER A 164 21.18 6.22 -15.15
N GLY A 165 20.60 7.16 -15.91
CA GLY A 165 19.18 7.41 -15.94
C GLY A 165 18.54 7.50 -14.54
N LEU A 166 17.48 6.72 -14.33
CA LEU A 166 16.76 6.67 -13.05
C LEU A 166 17.23 5.57 -12.08
N MET A 167 18.44 5.01 -12.27
CA MET A 167 18.98 3.92 -11.44
C MET A 167 18.84 4.20 -9.92
N ILE A 168 19.22 5.39 -9.47
CA ILE A 168 19.24 5.75 -8.03
C ILE A 168 17.83 5.84 -7.42
N THR A 169 16.81 6.06 -8.22
CA THR A 169 15.43 6.07 -7.70
C THR A 169 15.01 4.71 -7.15
N GLN A 170 15.50 3.61 -7.76
CA GLN A 170 15.26 2.25 -7.25
C GLN A 170 15.99 2.02 -5.92
N TYR A 171 17.23 2.52 -5.76
CA TYR A 171 17.94 2.44 -4.48
C TYR A 171 17.17 3.14 -3.36
N THR A 172 16.63 4.32 -3.63
CA THR A 172 15.80 5.06 -2.68
C THR A 172 14.55 4.27 -2.30
N ALA A 173 13.81 3.76 -3.29
CA ALA A 173 12.61 2.97 -3.05
C ALA A 173 12.91 1.70 -2.24
N ALA A 174 13.99 0.98 -2.57
CA ALA A 174 14.42 -0.22 -1.88
C ALA A 174 14.82 0.07 -0.41
N ALA A 175 15.53 1.18 -0.15
CA ALA A 175 15.90 1.60 1.21
C ALA A 175 14.65 1.87 2.06
N LEU A 176 13.68 2.64 1.53
CA LEU A 176 12.43 2.96 2.23
C LEU A 176 11.58 1.71 2.52
N VAL A 177 11.51 0.78 1.59
CA VAL A 177 10.79 -0.50 1.79
C VAL A 177 11.50 -1.37 2.82
N SER A 178 12.83 -1.40 2.81
CA SER A 178 13.61 -2.12 3.82
C SER A 178 13.40 -1.54 5.23
N GLU A 179 13.34 -0.22 5.36
CA GLU A 179 13.01 0.47 6.62
C GLU A 179 11.57 0.15 7.07
N ASN A 180 10.61 0.17 6.15
CA ASN A 180 9.22 -0.17 6.45
C ASN A 180 9.08 -1.58 7.05
N LYS A 181 9.89 -2.54 6.63
CA LYS A 181 9.93 -3.88 7.22
C LYS A 181 10.22 -3.84 8.72
N VAL A 182 11.17 -3.00 9.14
CA VAL A 182 11.53 -2.85 10.56
C VAL A 182 10.43 -2.12 11.32
N LEU A 183 9.92 -1.02 10.76
CA LEU A 183 8.84 -0.22 11.37
C LEU A 183 7.51 -1.00 11.46
N ALA A 184 7.25 -1.94 10.56
CA ALA A 184 6.05 -2.75 10.56
C ALA A 184 6.03 -3.84 11.65
N HIS A 185 7.13 -4.06 12.39
CA HIS A 185 7.12 -4.97 13.53
C HIS A 185 6.05 -4.50 14.54
N PRO A 186 5.13 -5.39 15.00
CA PRO A 186 4.06 -4.99 15.91
C PRO A 186 4.59 -4.44 17.23
N ALA A 187 4.12 -3.27 17.62
CA ALA A 187 4.43 -2.68 18.91
C ALA A 187 3.51 -3.21 20.03
N CYS A 188 2.25 -3.52 19.68
CA CYS A 188 1.24 -3.96 20.65
C CYS A 188 1.44 -5.38 21.20
N VAL A 189 2.43 -6.13 20.71
CA VAL A 189 2.81 -7.46 21.25
C VAL A 189 3.82 -7.36 22.38
N ASP A 190 4.25 -6.16 22.74
CA ASP A 190 5.13 -5.87 23.86
C ASP A 190 4.38 -5.19 25.00
N SER A 191 4.88 -5.31 26.21
CA SER A 191 4.36 -4.62 27.37
C SER A 191 5.47 -4.44 28.41
N ILE A 192 5.55 -3.26 29.02
CA ILE A 192 6.49 -2.93 30.07
C ILE A 192 5.71 -2.39 31.28
N PRO A 193 5.77 -3.01 32.47
CA PRO A 193 5.08 -2.52 33.64
C PRO A 193 5.50 -1.11 34.05
N THR A 194 4.52 -0.28 34.39
CA THR A 194 4.71 1.09 34.87
C THR A 194 3.91 1.32 36.16
N SER A 195 4.01 2.51 36.77
CA SER A 195 3.26 2.89 37.97
C SER A 195 3.32 1.85 39.10
N ALA A 196 4.56 1.40 39.43
CA ALA A 196 4.81 0.37 40.45
C ALA A 196 4.02 -0.94 40.24
N ASN A 197 3.95 -1.39 38.99
CA ASN A 197 3.19 -2.57 38.52
C ASN A 197 1.66 -2.43 38.57
N GLN A 198 1.11 -1.28 38.83
CA GLN A 198 -0.33 -1.07 38.69
C GLN A 198 -0.74 -1.15 37.22
N GLU A 199 0.09 -0.61 36.34
CA GLU A 199 -0.04 -0.68 34.88
C GLU A 199 0.85 -1.82 34.36
N ASP A 200 0.51 -3.07 34.69
CA ASP A 200 1.32 -4.25 34.38
C ASP A 200 1.14 -4.75 32.94
N HIS A 201 0.14 -4.23 32.23
CA HIS A 201 -0.10 -4.47 30.81
C HIS A 201 -0.57 -3.19 30.11
N VAL A 202 0.27 -2.66 29.20
CA VAL A 202 0.02 -1.44 28.42
C VAL A 202 -0.05 -1.73 26.93
N SER A 203 -0.78 -0.89 26.18
CA SER A 203 -1.12 -1.17 24.77
C SER A 203 0.00 -0.90 23.76
N MET A 204 0.99 -0.06 24.11
CA MET A 204 2.03 0.48 23.19
C MET A 204 1.47 1.20 21.95
N GLY A 205 0.23 1.71 22.04
CA GLY A 205 -0.48 2.33 20.93
C GLY A 205 0.18 3.57 20.35
N THR A 206 0.82 4.40 21.18
CA THR A 206 1.57 5.59 20.74
C THR A 206 2.74 5.21 19.82
N ILE A 207 3.47 4.13 20.15
CA ILE A 207 4.56 3.62 19.31
C ILE A 207 3.99 3.11 17.99
N ALA A 208 2.92 2.30 18.04
CA ALA A 208 2.27 1.77 16.85
C ALA A 208 1.81 2.90 15.90
N ALA A 209 1.15 3.93 16.42
CA ALA A 209 0.67 5.07 15.65
C ALA A 209 1.80 5.90 15.04
N ARG A 210 2.88 6.16 15.79
CA ARG A 210 4.06 6.87 15.29
C ARG A 210 4.71 6.12 14.14
N GLN A 211 4.94 4.82 14.30
CA GLN A 211 5.53 3.98 13.24
C GLN A 211 4.61 3.89 12.02
N ALA A 212 3.29 3.83 12.19
CA ALA A 212 2.33 3.87 11.08
C ALA A 212 2.45 5.16 10.26
N ARG A 213 2.67 6.31 10.93
CA ARG A 213 2.92 7.60 10.26
C ARG A 213 4.23 7.60 9.47
N GLU A 214 5.31 7.09 10.05
CA GLU A 214 6.61 6.98 9.37
C GLU A 214 6.52 6.11 8.12
N ILE A 215 5.88 4.94 8.21
CA ILE A 215 5.62 4.06 7.07
C ILE A 215 4.77 4.76 6.00
N LEU A 216 3.75 5.52 6.41
CA LEU A 216 2.92 6.25 5.45
C LEU A 216 3.74 7.25 4.64
N GLU A 217 4.64 8.00 5.27
CA GLU A 217 5.52 8.94 4.55
C GLU A 217 6.47 8.20 3.61
N ASN A 218 7.10 7.11 4.05
CA ASN A 218 7.94 6.29 3.19
C ASN A 218 7.17 5.75 1.97
N VAL A 219 5.97 5.23 2.18
CA VAL A 219 5.13 4.70 1.09
C VAL A 219 4.69 5.80 0.12
N ARG A 220 4.43 7.01 0.60
CA ARG A 220 4.15 8.17 -0.27
C ARG A 220 5.33 8.46 -1.21
N HIS A 221 6.55 8.42 -0.69
CA HIS A 221 7.75 8.59 -1.52
C HIS A 221 7.93 7.44 -2.52
N VAL A 222 7.74 6.20 -2.11
CA VAL A 222 7.86 5.03 -3.02
C VAL A 222 6.83 5.11 -4.15
N VAL A 223 5.57 5.43 -3.85
CA VAL A 223 4.52 5.59 -4.88
C VAL A 223 4.82 6.78 -5.80
N ALA A 224 5.36 7.89 -5.28
CA ALA A 224 5.76 9.03 -6.11
C ALA A 224 6.93 8.66 -7.05
N ILE A 225 7.91 7.90 -6.56
CA ILE A 225 9.01 7.37 -7.38
C ILE A 225 8.44 6.43 -8.46
N GLU A 226 7.49 5.56 -8.14
CA GLU A 226 6.85 4.70 -9.12
C GLU A 226 6.18 5.52 -10.24
N MET A 227 5.43 6.55 -9.89
CA MET A 227 4.80 7.44 -10.88
C MET A 227 5.84 8.12 -11.78
N LEU A 228 6.94 8.61 -11.20
CA LEU A 228 8.04 9.22 -11.95
C LEU A 228 8.67 8.23 -12.93
N VAL A 229 9.01 7.03 -12.46
CA VAL A 229 9.62 5.96 -13.26
C VAL A 229 8.66 5.50 -14.36
N ALA A 230 7.39 5.31 -14.03
CA ALA A 230 6.38 4.91 -15.02
C ALA A 230 6.17 5.98 -16.09
N THR A 231 6.17 7.27 -15.73
CA THR A 231 6.08 8.37 -16.70
C THR A 231 7.24 8.31 -17.69
N GLN A 232 8.47 8.14 -17.22
CA GLN A 232 9.64 7.98 -18.10
C GLN A 232 9.53 6.73 -18.97
N GLY A 233 9.02 5.62 -18.42
CA GLY A 233 8.78 4.39 -19.19
C GLY A 233 7.76 4.62 -20.33
N LEU A 234 6.68 5.35 -20.05
CA LEU A 234 5.66 5.72 -21.04
C LEU A 234 6.22 6.62 -22.15
N ASP A 235 7.15 7.52 -21.83
CA ASP A 235 7.80 8.36 -22.83
C ASP A 235 8.58 7.53 -23.90
N PHE A 236 9.12 6.38 -23.53
CA PHE A 236 9.75 5.46 -24.49
C PHE A 236 8.75 4.71 -25.39
N LEU A 237 7.47 4.73 -25.07
CA LEU A 237 6.43 4.10 -25.89
C LEU A 237 5.76 5.06 -26.87
N ARG A 238 6.11 6.34 -26.89
CA ARG A 238 5.57 7.32 -27.86
C ARG A 238 5.80 6.85 -29.30
N PRO A 239 4.86 7.10 -30.23
CA PRO A 239 3.70 7.99 -30.11
C PRO A 239 2.40 7.35 -29.54
N LEU A 240 2.48 6.14 -29.00
CA LEU A 240 1.31 5.49 -28.38
C LEU A 240 0.86 6.29 -27.14
N ALA A 241 -0.44 6.49 -27.01
CA ALA A 241 -1.04 7.15 -25.85
C ALA A 241 -1.50 6.11 -24.81
N PRO A 242 -1.31 6.37 -23.50
CA PRO A 242 -1.83 5.57 -22.41
C PRO A 242 -3.34 5.69 -22.29
#